data_9ef8b46c84679b5ceffbad8e4cea57f4
#
_entry.id   9ef8b46c84679b5ceffbad8e4cea57f4
#
_cell.length_a   1.000
_cell.length_b   1.000
_cell.length_c   1.000
_cell.angle_alpha   90.00
_cell.angle_beta   90.00
_cell.angle_gamma   90.00
#
_symmetry.space_group_name_H-M   'P 1'
#
loop_
_entity.id
_entity.type
_entity.pdbx_description
1 polymer ?
#
loop_
_entity_poly.entity_id
_entity_poly.type
_entity_poly.pdbx_seq_one_letter_code
_entity_poly.pdbx_strand_id
1 'polypeptide(L)'
;MSADQRLVATSAPRRRVPAALAIGALGLGLLATPSGLAIAKPATPTQATAASRQAPDSLFPEQGSSKYDVKDYAIKLGFETSGDIKAKTTLTAKAKKSLTSFSLDLEGLIVDKVRVNGRTADFSRRDNKLIIKPAKTVKGRFSASIAYHGKPVTHIDPDGAQDGWIPTDGGAGATVLSEPVGAMTWFPNNNTPRDKATFDMKITVPSKLEVAGSGDLKSVRKHAGKETWRWVQPYQQATYLAMISISDYNVYHSTMRTTTGRKLPIWSFIEPKLGTVADERALIPTIIRYEERRFGPYPFNSAGIVVKETGVGYALETQNRPVFDGVPDDLTNVHEWAHQWYGNSVSLTNWVDIWLNEGFATYAEWLWDASHGGPSTAETFQKEYDSHPATDPLWTPAPADFDDPADLFGSQGYLRGAMTLQALRQQVGSHDFFIILRTWAKQHKYGNVTTPQFIRLSERVSGQDLDAFFKAWLYIPKKPALS
;
A
#
# COMPACT_ATOMS: atom_id res chain seq x y z
N MET A 1 24.28 50.55 -22.55
CA MET A 1 24.03 50.14 -23.95
C MET A 1 24.12 48.64 -23.95
N SER A 2 23.04 47.97 -23.70
CA SER A 2 21.96 47.49 -24.59
C SER A 2 22.43 46.38 -25.52
N ALA A 3 22.00 45.17 -25.27
CA ALA A 3 21.29 44.31 -26.22
C ALA A 3 20.83 43.01 -25.60
N ASP A 4 19.57 42.94 -25.50
CA ASP A 4 18.68 41.83 -25.25
C ASP A 4 18.84 40.77 -26.34
N GLN A 5 19.04 39.50 -26.01
CA GLN A 5 18.73 38.38 -26.90
C GLN A 5 17.95 37.31 -26.14
N ARG A 6 16.64 37.38 -26.36
CA ARG A 6 15.69 36.29 -26.01
C ARG A 6 15.97 35.10 -26.93
N LEU A 7 16.38 33.98 -26.35
CA LEU A 7 16.32 32.67 -27.01
C LEU A 7 14.96 32.03 -26.68
N VAL A 8 14.11 32.00 -27.72
CA VAL A 8 12.88 31.21 -27.73
C VAL A 8 13.24 29.75 -27.89
N ALA A 9 13.11 28.96 -26.84
CA ALA A 9 13.22 27.51 -26.91
C ALA A 9 11.88 26.97 -27.42
N THR A 10 11.85 26.48 -28.64
CA THR A 10 10.75 25.73 -29.23
C THR A 10 10.70 24.35 -28.58
N SER A 11 9.64 24.05 -27.85
CA SER A 11 9.34 22.75 -27.31
C SER A 11 9.02 21.75 -28.43
N ALA A 12 9.84 20.71 -28.57
CA ALA A 12 9.52 19.57 -29.41
C ALA A 12 8.50 18.68 -28.69
N PRO A 13 7.55 18.08 -29.40
CA PRO A 13 6.54 17.19 -28.74
C PRO A 13 7.21 15.90 -28.25
N ARG A 14 7.10 15.64 -26.95
CA ARG A 14 7.53 14.37 -26.35
C ARG A 14 6.60 13.25 -26.88
N ARG A 15 7.21 12.24 -27.49
CA ARG A 15 6.53 11.00 -27.88
C ARG A 15 6.12 10.25 -26.63
N ARG A 16 4.83 9.95 -26.53
CA ARG A 16 4.26 9.02 -25.54
C ARG A 16 4.76 7.61 -25.87
N VAL A 17 5.43 6.98 -24.93
CA VAL A 17 5.72 5.55 -24.97
C VAL A 17 4.59 4.85 -24.18
N PRO A 18 3.78 3.99 -24.78
CA PRO A 18 2.81 3.21 -24.02
C PRO A 18 3.53 2.18 -23.18
N ALA A 19 3.13 2.02 -21.93
CA ALA A 19 3.56 0.93 -21.08
C ALA A 19 3.14 -0.40 -21.75
N ALA A 20 4.12 -1.19 -22.16
CA ALA A 20 3.89 -2.50 -22.77
C ALA A 20 3.80 -3.53 -21.64
N LEU A 21 2.59 -4.01 -21.37
CA LEU A 21 2.37 -5.26 -20.64
C LEU A 21 2.87 -6.42 -21.52
N ALA A 22 3.88 -7.14 -21.09
CA ALA A 22 4.33 -8.37 -21.70
C ALA A 22 3.43 -9.54 -21.23
N ILE A 23 2.49 -9.95 -22.05
CA ILE A 23 1.71 -11.17 -21.85
C ILE A 23 2.43 -12.30 -22.57
N GLY A 24 2.98 -13.25 -21.82
CA GLY A 24 3.46 -14.52 -22.32
C GLY A 24 2.39 -15.60 -22.19
N ALA A 25 1.69 -15.93 -23.27
CA ALA A 25 0.77 -17.05 -23.29
C ALA A 25 1.44 -18.28 -23.90
N LEU A 26 1.49 -19.38 -23.17
CA LEU A 26 1.74 -20.72 -23.72
C LEU A 26 0.53 -21.61 -23.37
N GLY A 27 -0.28 -21.89 -24.38
CA GLY A 27 -1.39 -22.80 -24.28
C GLY A 27 -0.98 -24.26 -24.46
N LEU A 28 -1.60 -25.13 -23.68
CA LEU A 28 -1.73 -26.56 -23.99
C LEU A 28 -3.12 -27.02 -23.59
N GLY A 29 -3.90 -27.39 -24.59
CA GLY A 29 -5.25 -27.89 -24.40
C GLY A 29 -5.27 -29.33 -23.90
N LEU A 30 -6.25 -29.62 -23.05
CA LEU A 30 -6.72 -30.98 -22.79
C LEU A 30 -8.25 -31.00 -22.73
N LEU A 31 -8.82 -31.85 -23.56
CA LEU A 31 -10.24 -32.14 -23.65
C LEU A 31 -10.72 -32.86 -22.38
N ALA A 32 -11.80 -32.44 -21.78
CA ALA A 32 -12.54 -33.21 -20.79
C ALA A 32 -14.05 -33.10 -21.03
N THR A 33 -14.72 -34.26 -20.94
CA THR A 33 -16.12 -34.56 -21.19
C THR A 33 -17.07 -33.97 -20.12
N PRO A 34 -18.35 -33.72 -20.44
CA PRO A 34 -19.27 -33.06 -19.50
C PRO A 34 -19.91 -34.08 -18.54
N SER A 35 -19.85 -33.77 -17.26
CA SER A 35 -20.65 -34.39 -16.20
C SER A 35 -21.56 -33.37 -15.54
N GLY A 36 -22.80 -33.78 -15.28
CA GLY A 36 -23.96 -33.00 -14.97
C GLY A 36 -23.85 -31.89 -13.92
N LEU A 37 -24.45 -30.78 -14.24
CA LEU A 37 -24.63 -29.59 -13.39
C LEU A 37 -25.76 -29.83 -12.37
N ALA A 38 -25.40 -29.90 -11.10
CA ALA A 38 -26.32 -29.59 -10.02
C ALA A 38 -26.36 -28.06 -9.82
N ILE A 39 -27.52 -27.44 -10.08
CA ILE A 39 -27.73 -26.00 -9.89
C ILE A 39 -27.72 -25.71 -8.39
N ALA A 40 -26.63 -25.18 -7.88
CA ALA A 40 -26.55 -24.63 -6.53
C ALA A 40 -27.34 -23.30 -6.48
N LYS A 41 -28.23 -23.20 -5.48
CA LYS A 41 -29.03 -21.99 -5.21
C LYS A 41 -28.06 -20.83 -4.88
N PRO A 42 -28.23 -19.62 -5.45
CA PRO A 42 -27.33 -18.51 -5.15
C PRO A 42 -27.41 -18.16 -3.67
N ALA A 43 -26.26 -18.13 -3.01
CA ALA A 43 -26.14 -17.68 -1.64
C ALA A 43 -26.43 -16.16 -1.57
N THR A 44 -27.33 -15.77 -0.70
CA THR A 44 -27.64 -14.37 -0.39
C THR A 44 -26.37 -13.70 0.17
N PRO A 45 -26.02 -12.46 -0.20
CA PRO A 45 -24.86 -11.77 0.37
C PRO A 45 -24.96 -11.70 1.88
N THR A 46 -24.12 -12.46 2.57
CA THR A 46 -24.14 -12.56 4.03
C THR A 46 -23.62 -11.25 4.61
N GLN A 47 -24.39 -10.61 5.48
CA GLN A 47 -23.94 -9.45 6.27
C GLN A 47 -22.57 -9.79 6.89
N ALA A 48 -21.58 -8.95 6.64
CA ALA A 48 -20.25 -9.07 7.26
C ALA A 48 -20.41 -8.89 8.78
N THR A 49 -20.56 -10.01 9.48
CA THR A 49 -20.70 -10.07 10.93
C THR A 49 -19.36 -9.85 11.62
N ALA A 50 -19.37 -9.61 12.94
CA ALA A 50 -18.15 -9.56 13.76
C ALA A 50 -17.24 -10.80 13.58
N ALA A 51 -17.78 -11.92 13.12
CA ALA A 51 -17.05 -13.14 12.78
C ALA A 51 -16.11 -12.96 11.57
N SER A 52 -16.46 -12.17 10.56
CA SER A 52 -15.60 -11.92 9.39
C SER A 52 -14.30 -11.17 9.73
N ARG A 53 -14.31 -10.34 10.80
CA ARG A 53 -13.11 -9.65 11.29
C ARG A 53 -12.12 -10.56 12.04
N GLN A 54 -12.48 -11.79 12.32
CA GLN A 54 -11.63 -12.77 13.03
C GLN A 54 -11.15 -13.90 12.14
N ALA A 55 -11.74 -14.08 10.97
CA ALA A 55 -11.27 -15.07 9.99
C ALA A 55 -9.86 -14.68 9.47
N PRO A 56 -9.02 -15.65 9.08
CA PRO A 56 -7.82 -15.39 8.31
C PRO A 56 -8.12 -14.57 7.06
N ASP A 57 -7.10 -13.95 6.46
CA ASP A 57 -7.22 -13.36 5.13
C ASP A 57 -7.57 -14.46 4.12
N SER A 58 -8.44 -14.17 3.15
CA SER A 58 -8.88 -15.20 2.19
C SER A 58 -7.81 -15.55 1.17
N LEU A 59 -6.98 -14.57 0.78
CA LEU A 59 -5.91 -14.76 -0.19
C LEU A 59 -4.59 -15.17 0.48
N PHE A 60 -4.33 -14.67 1.70
CA PHE A 60 -3.13 -14.98 2.47
C PHE A 60 -3.46 -15.56 3.86
N PRO A 61 -4.10 -16.74 3.92
CA PRO A 61 -4.60 -17.31 5.17
C PRO A 61 -3.49 -17.66 6.18
N GLU A 62 -2.29 -17.90 5.69
CA GLU A 62 -1.12 -18.18 6.52
C GLU A 62 -0.50 -16.93 7.15
N GLN A 63 -0.84 -15.73 6.70
CA GLN A 63 -0.25 -14.49 7.19
C GLN A 63 -1.02 -13.90 8.36
N GLY A 64 -0.28 -13.24 9.26
CA GLY A 64 -0.84 -12.58 10.43
C GLY A 64 -1.47 -13.51 11.47
N SER A 65 -2.15 -12.90 12.42
CA SER A 65 -2.89 -13.58 13.48
C SER A 65 -4.01 -12.69 14.01
N SER A 66 -5.21 -13.24 14.18
CA SER A 66 -6.34 -12.54 14.80
C SER A 66 -6.34 -12.63 16.35
N LYS A 67 -5.38 -13.34 16.98
CA LYS A 67 -5.36 -13.63 18.42
C LYS A 67 -4.97 -12.44 19.29
N TYR A 68 -4.33 -11.45 18.72
CA TYR A 68 -3.87 -10.22 19.38
C TYR A 68 -3.99 -9.04 18.41
N ASP A 69 -3.65 -7.85 18.87
CA ASP A 69 -3.73 -6.58 18.16
C ASP A 69 -2.50 -5.76 18.58
N VAL A 70 -1.60 -5.50 17.64
CA VAL A 70 -0.38 -4.73 17.88
C VAL A 70 -0.71 -3.25 17.94
N LYS A 71 -0.10 -2.53 18.86
CA LYS A 71 -0.32 -1.10 19.05
C LYS A 71 0.87 -0.26 18.64
N ASP A 72 2.07 -0.84 18.74
CA ASP A 72 3.32 -0.12 18.48
C ASP A 72 4.43 -1.09 18.09
N TYR A 73 5.26 -0.69 17.13
CA TYR A 73 6.52 -1.32 16.75
C TYR A 73 7.67 -0.33 17.01
N ALA A 74 8.57 -0.66 17.91
CA ALA A 74 9.85 0.02 18.08
C ALA A 74 10.97 -0.82 17.44
N ILE A 75 11.51 -0.35 16.31
CA ILE A 75 12.51 -1.05 15.52
C ILE A 75 13.87 -0.34 15.68
N LYS A 76 14.89 -1.09 16.07
CA LYS A 76 16.29 -0.67 16.02
C LYS A 76 17.01 -1.58 15.06
N LEU A 77 17.56 -1.02 13.99
CA LEU A 77 18.23 -1.77 12.93
C LEU A 77 19.58 -1.11 12.62
N GLY A 78 20.64 -1.90 12.64
CA GLY A 78 21.94 -1.54 12.09
C GLY A 78 22.13 -2.23 10.75
N PHE A 79 22.49 -1.49 9.73
CA PHE A 79 22.78 -1.95 8.38
C PHE A 79 24.26 -1.80 8.08
N GLU A 80 24.82 -2.81 7.44
CA GLU A 80 26.21 -2.82 6.94
C GLU A 80 26.21 -2.89 5.41
N THR A 81 27.24 -2.33 4.78
CA THR A 81 27.36 -2.33 3.30
C THR A 81 27.56 -3.72 2.68
N SER A 82 27.72 -4.75 3.50
CA SER A 82 27.64 -6.16 3.07
C SER A 82 26.21 -6.63 2.78
N GLY A 83 25.21 -5.81 3.12
CA GLY A 83 23.79 -6.15 3.08
C GLY A 83 23.28 -6.84 4.36
N ASP A 84 24.15 -7.05 5.34
CA ASP A 84 23.76 -7.65 6.61
C ASP A 84 23.07 -6.64 7.52
N ILE A 85 22.09 -7.12 8.27
CA ILE A 85 21.43 -6.36 9.33
C ILE A 85 21.61 -7.02 10.70
N LYS A 86 21.65 -6.19 11.73
CA LYS A 86 21.46 -6.61 13.12
C LYS A 86 20.37 -5.76 13.73
N ALA A 87 19.31 -6.40 14.19
CA ALA A 87 18.13 -5.66 14.54
C ALA A 87 17.46 -6.17 15.83
N LYS A 88 16.62 -5.29 16.38
CA LYS A 88 15.74 -5.60 17.50
C LYS A 88 14.42 -4.93 17.26
N THR A 89 13.36 -5.73 17.14
CA THR A 89 11.98 -5.25 17.14
C THR A 89 11.39 -5.47 18.53
N THR A 90 10.76 -4.44 19.06
CA THR A 90 9.94 -4.55 20.27
C THR A 90 8.53 -4.10 19.90
N LEU A 91 7.56 -4.98 20.07
CA LEU A 91 6.16 -4.66 19.86
C LEU A 91 5.42 -4.58 21.22
N THR A 92 4.43 -3.71 21.30
CA THR A 92 3.40 -3.73 22.32
C THR A 92 2.08 -4.13 21.69
N ALA A 93 1.36 -5.05 22.33
CA ALA A 93 0.14 -5.62 21.81
C ALA A 93 -0.89 -5.89 22.90
N LYS A 94 -2.14 -6.11 22.47
CA LYS A 94 -3.25 -6.53 23.33
C LYS A 94 -3.72 -7.91 22.88
N ALA A 95 -3.56 -8.90 23.72
CA ALA A 95 -4.14 -10.23 23.53
C ALA A 95 -5.67 -10.16 23.61
N LYS A 96 -6.35 -10.72 22.62
CA LYS A 96 -7.83 -10.80 22.56
C LYS A 96 -8.37 -11.97 23.38
N LYS A 97 -7.50 -12.94 23.69
CA LYS A 97 -7.74 -14.08 24.57
C LYS A 97 -6.45 -14.45 25.31
N SER A 98 -6.52 -15.39 26.26
CA SER A 98 -5.30 -15.93 26.91
C SER A 98 -4.43 -16.65 25.89
N LEU A 99 -3.14 -16.34 25.85
CA LEU A 99 -2.19 -16.91 24.90
C LEU A 99 -1.10 -17.70 25.65
N THR A 100 -1.07 -19.01 25.45
CA THR A 100 0.05 -19.87 25.83
C THR A 100 1.13 -19.91 24.77
N SER A 101 0.78 -19.57 23.53
CA SER A 101 1.68 -19.32 22.41
C SER A 101 1.05 -18.33 21.43
N PHE A 102 1.90 -17.64 20.67
CA PHE A 102 1.50 -16.79 19.53
C PHE A 102 2.60 -16.81 18.48
N SER A 103 2.29 -16.38 17.26
CA SER A 103 3.25 -16.29 16.18
C SER A 103 3.37 -14.86 15.67
N LEU A 104 4.53 -14.55 15.12
CA LEU A 104 4.80 -13.42 14.23
C LEU A 104 5.25 -13.97 12.89
N ASP A 105 5.12 -13.15 11.85
CA ASP A 105 5.65 -13.46 10.53
C ASP A 105 7.08 -12.90 10.43
N LEU A 106 8.00 -13.72 9.95
CA LEU A 106 9.41 -13.38 9.75
C LEU A 106 10.01 -14.33 8.72
N GLU A 107 10.59 -13.81 7.65
CA GLU A 107 11.21 -14.60 6.59
C GLU A 107 12.74 -14.42 6.59
N GLY A 108 13.48 -15.50 6.35
CA GLY A 108 14.91 -15.49 6.06
C GLY A 108 15.87 -15.16 7.22
N LEU A 109 15.46 -14.35 8.19
CA LEU A 109 16.35 -13.85 9.25
C LEU A 109 16.50 -14.81 10.43
N ILE A 110 17.68 -14.79 11.06
CA ILE A 110 18.04 -15.63 12.21
C ILE A 110 17.61 -14.92 13.50
N VAL A 111 16.83 -15.61 14.33
CA VAL A 111 16.38 -15.09 15.64
C VAL A 111 17.39 -15.49 16.71
N ASP A 112 17.95 -14.50 17.40
CA ASP A 112 18.92 -14.69 18.48
C ASP A 112 18.26 -14.86 19.85
N LYS A 113 17.20 -14.09 20.09
CA LYS A 113 16.58 -14.02 21.42
C LYS A 113 15.16 -13.46 21.35
N VAL A 114 14.28 -14.10 22.09
CA VAL A 114 12.91 -13.62 22.30
C VAL A 114 12.66 -13.37 23.79
N ARG A 115 12.01 -12.24 24.09
CA ARG A 115 11.50 -11.94 25.43
C ARG A 115 10.04 -11.53 25.36
N VAL A 116 9.22 -12.00 26.28
CA VAL A 116 7.84 -11.57 26.46
C VAL A 116 7.66 -11.02 27.87
N ASN A 117 7.17 -9.79 27.98
CA ASN A 117 7.07 -9.07 29.26
C ASN A 117 8.39 -9.08 30.06
N GLY A 118 9.52 -8.87 29.37
CA GLY A 118 10.87 -8.85 29.93
C GLY A 118 11.47 -10.22 30.24
N ARG A 119 10.70 -11.31 30.22
CA ARG A 119 11.17 -12.68 30.49
C ARG A 119 11.58 -13.37 29.20
N THR A 120 12.63 -14.19 29.24
CA THR A 120 13.01 -15.05 28.11
C THR A 120 11.84 -15.97 27.77
N ALA A 121 11.61 -16.15 26.47
CA ALA A 121 10.57 -17.02 25.94
C ALA A 121 11.21 -18.04 25.00
N ASP A 122 10.69 -19.26 24.99
CA ASP A 122 11.04 -20.26 24.00
C ASP A 122 10.44 -19.89 22.65
N PHE A 123 11.12 -20.25 21.58
CA PHE A 123 10.62 -20.03 20.24
C PHE A 123 11.06 -21.14 19.28
N SER A 124 10.33 -21.26 18.20
CA SER A 124 10.65 -22.13 17.07
C SER A 124 10.28 -21.45 15.76
N ARG A 125 10.83 -21.96 14.67
CA ARG A 125 10.51 -21.49 13.30
C ARG A 125 9.77 -22.62 12.58
N ARG A 126 8.74 -22.24 11.84
CA ARG A 126 8.06 -23.11 10.86
C ARG A 126 7.68 -22.24 9.69
N ASP A 127 8.26 -22.51 8.52
CA ASP A 127 8.11 -21.66 7.35
C ASP A 127 8.41 -20.19 7.69
N ASN A 128 7.60 -19.27 7.29
CA ASN A 128 7.72 -17.84 7.62
C ASN A 128 7.13 -17.48 9.01
N LYS A 129 6.79 -18.47 9.87
CA LYS A 129 6.30 -18.21 11.23
C LYS A 129 7.39 -18.30 12.28
N LEU A 130 7.51 -17.25 13.08
CA LEU A 130 8.19 -17.27 14.36
C LEU A 130 7.17 -17.58 15.45
N ILE A 131 7.15 -18.81 15.94
CA ILE A 131 6.24 -19.30 16.98
C ILE A 131 6.89 -19.03 18.34
N ILE A 132 6.21 -18.26 19.18
CA ILE A 132 6.72 -17.82 20.50
C ILE A 132 5.88 -18.47 21.62
N LYS A 133 6.58 -19.08 22.56
CA LYS A 133 6.00 -19.70 23.75
C LYS A 133 6.44 -18.92 25.01
N PRO A 134 5.63 -18.01 25.52
CA PRO A 134 5.97 -17.19 26.68
C PRO A 134 6.17 -18.04 27.93
N ALA A 135 7.10 -17.66 28.81
CA ALA A 135 7.31 -18.31 30.10
C ALA A 135 6.07 -18.26 31.04
N LYS A 136 5.14 -17.36 30.78
CA LYS A 136 3.83 -17.25 31.43
C LYS A 136 2.76 -16.92 30.40
N THR A 137 1.57 -17.50 30.57
CA THR A 137 0.40 -17.17 29.75
C THR A 137 0.17 -15.67 29.67
N VAL A 138 0.07 -15.16 28.47
CA VAL A 138 -0.19 -13.74 28.20
C VAL A 138 -1.69 -13.45 28.26
N LYS A 139 -2.06 -12.38 28.96
CA LYS A 139 -3.44 -11.87 29.05
C LYS A 139 -3.41 -10.34 28.92
N GLY A 140 -4.35 -9.78 28.19
CA GLY A 140 -4.46 -8.33 28.02
C GLY A 140 -3.22 -7.70 27.33
N ARG A 141 -2.70 -6.59 27.84
CA ARG A 141 -1.51 -5.94 27.27
C ARG A 141 -0.25 -6.73 27.54
N PHE A 142 0.62 -6.81 26.53
CA PHE A 142 1.93 -7.44 26.63
C PHE A 142 2.93 -6.75 25.70
N SER A 143 4.21 -7.02 25.94
CA SER A 143 5.29 -6.66 25.04
C SER A 143 6.06 -7.90 24.61
N ALA A 144 6.51 -7.94 23.35
CA ALA A 144 7.46 -8.92 22.86
C ALA A 144 8.67 -8.21 22.25
N SER A 145 9.86 -8.71 22.56
CA SER A 145 11.13 -8.16 22.04
C SER A 145 11.92 -9.28 21.39
N ILE A 146 12.23 -9.10 20.12
CA ILE A 146 12.90 -10.07 19.26
C ILE A 146 14.22 -9.44 18.81
N ALA A 147 15.35 -10.07 19.11
CA ALA A 147 16.65 -9.75 18.54
C ALA A 147 16.93 -10.74 17.41
N TYR A 148 17.38 -10.23 16.29
CA TYR A 148 17.62 -11.01 15.07
C TYR A 148 18.72 -10.38 14.22
N HIS A 149 19.29 -11.19 13.32
CA HIS A 149 20.31 -10.74 12.39
C HIS A 149 20.30 -11.57 11.11
N GLY A 150 21.10 -11.17 10.15
CA GLY A 150 21.36 -11.88 8.89
C GLY A 150 21.19 -10.95 7.70
N LYS A 151 21.21 -11.54 6.53
CA LYS A 151 20.94 -10.84 5.28
C LYS A 151 19.44 -11.03 4.93
N PRO A 152 18.65 -9.95 4.87
CA PRO A 152 17.26 -10.05 4.48
C PRO A 152 17.13 -10.62 3.05
N VAL A 153 16.04 -11.30 2.81
CA VAL A 153 15.72 -11.87 1.49
C VAL A 153 14.67 -11.00 0.78
N THR A 154 14.66 -11.05 -0.54
CA THR A 154 13.54 -10.56 -1.33
C THR A 154 12.47 -11.63 -1.33
N HIS A 155 11.22 -11.27 -1.08
CA HIS A 155 10.06 -12.14 -1.23
C HIS A 155 9.62 -12.17 -2.70
N ILE A 156 9.10 -13.30 -3.13
CA ILE A 156 8.48 -13.42 -4.48
C ILE A 156 7.00 -13.72 -4.25
N ASP A 157 6.18 -12.81 -4.72
CA ASP A 157 4.73 -12.92 -4.62
C ASP A 157 4.15 -13.99 -5.56
N PRO A 158 2.91 -14.42 -5.34
CA PRO A 158 2.25 -15.40 -6.20
C PRO A 158 2.16 -15.01 -7.67
N ASP A 159 2.14 -13.72 -8.02
CA ASP A 159 2.18 -13.18 -9.38
C ASP A 159 3.60 -13.12 -9.97
N GLY A 160 4.63 -13.43 -9.18
CA GLY A 160 6.04 -13.39 -9.55
C GLY A 160 6.74 -12.04 -9.29
N ALA A 161 6.03 -11.04 -8.78
CA ALA A 161 6.62 -9.76 -8.41
C ALA A 161 7.58 -9.91 -7.22
N GLN A 162 8.58 -9.03 -7.16
CA GLN A 162 9.52 -8.95 -6.05
C GLN A 162 9.01 -7.94 -5.02
N ASP A 163 8.88 -8.36 -3.77
CA ASP A 163 8.53 -7.47 -2.66
C ASP A 163 9.44 -7.65 -1.43
N GLY A 164 9.17 -6.87 -0.37
CA GLY A 164 9.92 -6.90 0.87
C GLY A 164 11.26 -6.17 0.79
N TRP A 165 12.31 -6.80 1.17
CA TRP A 165 13.67 -6.22 1.13
C TRP A 165 14.27 -6.35 -0.26
N ILE A 166 14.38 -5.25 -0.98
CA ILE A 166 14.98 -5.17 -2.29
C ILE A 166 16.42 -4.63 -2.15
N PRO A 167 17.46 -5.44 -2.34
CA PRO A 167 18.84 -4.95 -2.34
C PRO A 167 19.07 -3.98 -3.51
N THR A 168 19.71 -2.85 -3.24
CA THR A 168 20.11 -1.87 -4.25
C THR A 168 21.61 -1.64 -4.21
N ASP A 169 22.17 -0.98 -5.24
CA ASP A 169 23.60 -0.60 -5.29
C ASP A 169 24.54 -1.80 -5.09
N GLY A 170 24.21 -2.95 -5.68
CA GLY A 170 24.98 -4.18 -5.50
C GLY A 170 24.93 -4.77 -4.08
N GLY A 171 23.89 -4.41 -3.30
CA GLY A 171 23.71 -4.80 -1.89
C GLY A 171 24.28 -3.80 -0.88
N ALA A 172 24.91 -2.71 -1.35
CA ALA A 172 25.41 -1.64 -0.47
C ALA A 172 24.28 -0.70 0.01
N GLY A 173 23.08 -0.81 -0.57
CA GLY A 173 21.84 -0.16 -0.18
C GLY A 173 20.68 -1.15 -0.16
N ALA A 174 19.49 -0.67 0.21
CA ALA A 174 18.25 -1.44 0.14
C ALA A 174 17.03 -0.53 0.17
N THR A 175 15.98 -0.94 -0.51
CA THR A 175 14.65 -0.32 -0.42
C THR A 175 13.63 -1.37 -0.01
N VAL A 176 12.75 -1.03 0.93
CA VAL A 176 11.70 -1.94 1.38
C VAL A 176 10.39 -1.54 0.71
N LEU A 177 9.85 -2.48 -0.06
CA LEU A 177 8.54 -2.44 -0.71
C LEU A 177 7.78 -3.68 -0.23
N SER A 178 6.69 -3.57 0.49
CA SER A 178 6.20 -4.70 1.30
C SER A 178 4.75 -5.11 1.03
N GLU A 179 4.16 -4.66 -0.05
CA GLU A 179 2.82 -5.06 -0.44
C GLU A 179 2.88 -6.28 -1.37
N PRO A 180 2.12 -7.34 -1.08
CA PRO A 180 1.13 -7.45 0.00
C PRO A 180 1.71 -8.01 1.30
N VAL A 181 2.81 -8.80 1.30
CA VAL A 181 3.25 -9.56 2.47
C VAL A 181 4.75 -9.45 2.79
N GLY A 182 5.53 -8.69 2.03
CA GLY A 182 6.99 -8.58 2.16
C GLY A 182 7.51 -7.97 3.46
N ALA A 183 6.67 -7.35 4.29
CA ALA A 183 7.12 -6.78 5.56
C ALA A 183 7.82 -7.79 6.48
N MET A 184 7.53 -9.09 6.34
CA MET A 184 8.16 -10.16 7.11
C MET A 184 9.63 -10.39 6.77
N THR A 185 10.13 -9.85 5.66
CA THR A 185 11.54 -10.05 5.24
C THR A 185 12.53 -9.24 6.05
N TRP A 186 12.09 -8.18 6.76
CA TRP A 186 12.99 -7.28 7.46
C TRP A 186 12.71 -7.07 8.94
N PHE A 187 11.48 -7.34 9.42
CA PHE A 187 11.18 -7.34 10.84
C PHE A 187 10.05 -8.31 11.21
N PRO A 188 10.07 -8.92 12.40
CA PRO A 188 8.99 -9.79 12.85
C PRO A 188 7.75 -8.96 13.16
N ASN A 189 6.62 -9.31 12.53
CA ASN A 189 5.39 -8.53 12.62
C ASN A 189 4.12 -9.39 12.58
N ASN A 190 2.97 -8.79 12.77
CA ASN A 190 1.67 -9.37 12.50
C ASN A 190 1.26 -8.97 11.08
N ASN A 191 1.66 -9.76 10.09
CA ASN A 191 1.66 -9.44 8.68
C ASN A 191 0.26 -9.51 8.07
N THR A 192 -0.53 -8.50 8.28
CA THR A 192 -1.90 -8.40 7.76
C THR A 192 -2.34 -6.93 7.70
N PRO A 193 -3.06 -6.49 6.65
CA PRO A 193 -3.51 -5.11 6.53
C PRO A 193 -4.44 -4.67 7.65
N ARG A 194 -5.12 -5.64 8.31
CA ARG A 194 -6.09 -5.37 9.39
C ARG A 194 -5.48 -5.01 10.74
N ASP A 195 -4.19 -5.26 10.95
CA ASP A 195 -3.51 -4.97 12.23
C ASP A 195 -2.57 -3.78 12.07
N LYS A 196 -3.10 -2.59 12.29
CA LYS A 196 -2.39 -1.32 12.17
C LYS A 196 -1.78 -0.89 13.49
N ALA A 197 -0.56 -0.35 13.42
CA ALA A 197 0.20 0.08 14.60
C ALA A 197 0.90 1.42 14.37
N THR A 198 1.44 2.02 15.43
CA THR A 198 2.42 3.12 15.34
C THR A 198 3.84 2.56 15.23
N PHE A 199 4.77 3.39 14.69
CA PHE A 199 6.16 2.96 14.51
C PHE A 199 7.16 4.01 15.04
N ASP A 200 8.21 3.53 15.75
CA ASP A 200 9.42 4.28 16.11
C ASP A 200 10.63 3.52 15.59
N MET A 201 11.19 3.99 14.46
CA MET A 201 12.29 3.33 13.78
C MET A 201 13.59 4.09 14.00
N LYS A 202 14.63 3.39 14.47
CA LYS A 202 16.00 3.90 14.60
C LYS A 202 16.91 3.06 13.73
N ILE A 203 17.28 3.61 12.59
CA ILE A 203 18.07 2.94 11.57
C ILE A 203 19.48 3.52 11.59
N THR A 204 20.47 2.68 11.84
CA THR A 204 21.89 3.06 11.91
C THR A 204 22.61 2.54 10.69
N VAL A 205 23.24 3.42 9.94
CA VAL A 205 23.94 3.13 8.68
C VAL A 205 25.33 3.75 8.69
N PRO A 206 26.27 3.32 7.83
CA PRO A 206 27.50 4.06 7.56
C PRO A 206 27.23 5.50 7.14
N SER A 207 28.05 6.48 7.59
CA SER A 207 27.78 7.93 7.44
C SER A 207 27.71 8.45 6.00
N LYS A 208 27.99 7.63 5.00
CA LYS A 208 27.83 7.94 3.57
C LYS A 208 26.46 7.56 3.01
N LEU A 209 25.59 6.99 3.82
CA LEU A 209 24.26 6.56 3.44
C LEU A 209 23.21 7.34 4.20
N GLU A 210 22.14 7.70 3.51
CA GLU A 210 20.95 8.31 4.03
C GLU A 210 19.85 7.27 4.22
N VAL A 211 18.87 7.60 5.06
CA VAL A 211 17.74 6.72 5.32
C VAL A 211 16.43 7.47 5.18
N ALA A 212 15.65 7.11 4.16
CA ALA A 212 14.23 7.43 4.13
C ALA A 212 13.45 6.44 5.01
N GLY A 213 12.33 6.89 5.59
CA GLY A 213 11.44 6.04 6.40
C GLY A 213 10.02 6.58 6.44
N SER A 214 9.06 5.74 6.79
CA SER A 214 7.67 6.16 7.01
C SER A 214 7.56 7.13 8.19
N GLY A 215 6.64 8.10 8.10
CA GLY A 215 6.37 9.08 9.15
C GLY A 215 7.25 10.32 9.05
N ASP A 216 7.58 10.91 10.18
CA ASP A 216 8.31 12.18 10.30
C ASP A 216 9.71 11.96 10.86
N LEU A 217 10.71 12.62 10.25
CA LEU A 217 12.09 12.58 10.71
C LEU A 217 12.25 13.35 12.02
N LYS A 218 12.64 12.68 13.09
CA LYS A 218 12.82 13.28 14.43
C LYS A 218 14.25 13.66 14.73
N SER A 219 15.21 12.90 14.25
CA SER A 219 16.63 13.22 14.45
C SER A 219 17.54 12.40 13.53
N VAL A 220 18.67 13.00 13.19
CA VAL A 220 19.84 12.28 12.66
C VAL A 220 21.01 12.51 13.66
N ARG A 221 21.64 11.43 14.09
CA ARG A 221 22.74 11.49 15.07
C ARG A 221 23.97 10.79 14.51
N LYS A 222 25.08 11.49 14.44
CA LYS A 222 26.38 10.97 13.98
C LYS A 222 27.19 10.46 15.16
N HIS A 223 27.77 9.28 15.01
CA HIS A 223 28.68 8.69 15.99
C HIS A 223 29.58 7.65 15.34
N ALA A 224 30.91 7.76 15.53
CA ALA A 224 31.90 6.78 15.13
C ALA A 224 31.76 6.27 13.68
N GLY A 225 31.63 7.20 12.71
CA GLY A 225 31.51 6.86 11.28
C GLY A 225 30.17 6.29 10.86
N LYS A 226 29.18 6.32 11.73
CA LYS A 226 27.80 5.90 11.45
C LYS A 226 26.81 7.03 11.74
N GLU A 227 25.64 6.95 11.13
CA GLU A 227 24.52 7.84 11.40
C GLU A 227 23.28 7.02 11.81
N THR A 228 22.57 7.52 12.83
CA THR A 228 21.31 6.93 13.27
C THR A 228 20.18 7.89 12.94
N TRP A 229 19.31 7.47 12.03
CA TRP A 229 18.12 8.16 11.59
C TRP A 229 16.94 7.68 12.42
N ARG A 230 16.17 8.60 13.04
CA ARG A 230 14.95 8.24 13.78
C ARG A 230 13.73 8.77 13.07
N TRP A 231 12.89 7.85 12.60
CA TRP A 231 11.60 8.10 11.99
C TRP A 231 10.48 7.69 12.96
N VAL A 232 9.43 8.48 13.04
CA VAL A 232 8.27 8.19 13.90
C VAL A 232 6.99 8.34 13.10
N GLN A 233 6.22 7.27 13.05
CA GLN A 233 4.87 7.23 12.50
C GLN A 233 3.87 7.17 13.66
N PRO A 234 3.24 8.28 14.04
CA PRO A 234 2.32 8.34 15.19
C PRO A 234 0.90 7.91 14.82
N TYR A 235 0.63 7.72 13.54
CA TYR A 235 -0.68 7.28 13.04
C TYR A 235 -0.67 5.79 12.76
N GLN A 236 -1.85 5.17 12.85
CA GLN A 236 -2.02 3.75 12.56
C GLN A 236 -1.61 3.45 11.12
N GLN A 237 -0.72 2.48 10.94
CA GLN A 237 -0.12 2.06 9.68
C GLN A 237 -0.14 0.54 9.61
N ALA A 238 -0.61 -0.01 8.49
CA ALA A 238 -0.47 -1.44 8.19
C ALA A 238 1.01 -1.80 7.97
N THR A 239 1.39 -3.03 8.21
CA THR A 239 2.80 -3.46 8.14
C THR A 239 3.37 -3.35 6.73
N TYR A 240 2.57 -3.60 5.69
CA TYR A 240 3.00 -3.49 4.31
C TYR A 240 3.41 -2.06 3.90
N LEU A 241 2.84 -1.05 4.55
CA LEU A 241 3.16 0.36 4.31
C LEU A 241 4.40 0.86 5.05
N ALA A 242 4.97 0.02 5.95
CA ALA A 242 6.16 0.39 6.70
C ALA A 242 7.41 0.27 5.82
N MET A 243 8.07 1.40 5.59
CA MET A 243 9.18 1.51 4.65
C MET A 243 10.44 2.04 5.32
N ILE A 244 11.58 1.50 4.92
CA ILE A 244 12.88 2.14 4.97
C ILE A 244 13.54 2.02 3.60
N SER A 245 14.28 3.06 3.21
CA SER A 245 15.13 3.00 2.02
C SER A 245 16.50 3.60 2.36
N ILE A 246 17.56 2.88 2.05
CA ILE A 246 18.95 3.14 2.43
C ILE A 246 19.79 3.25 1.18
N SER A 247 20.33 4.41 0.88
CA SER A 247 21.22 4.66 -0.26
C SER A 247 21.97 5.98 -0.05
N ASP A 248 22.82 6.38 -0.99
CA ASP A 248 23.50 7.67 -1.06
C ASP A 248 22.60 8.77 -1.64
N TYR A 249 21.48 9.03 -1.01
CA TYR A 249 20.47 9.96 -1.53
C TYR A 249 20.88 11.43 -1.52
N ASN A 250 20.44 12.18 -2.53
CA ASN A 250 20.22 13.61 -2.39
C ASN A 250 18.93 13.83 -1.58
N VAL A 251 19.05 14.45 -0.41
CA VAL A 251 17.92 14.71 0.49
C VAL A 251 17.42 16.14 0.33
N TYR A 252 16.14 16.31 0.02
CA TYR A 252 15.49 17.61 -0.12
C TYR A 252 14.44 17.79 0.98
N HIS A 253 14.48 18.96 1.61
CA HIS A 253 13.48 19.33 2.62
C HIS A 253 12.79 20.62 2.24
N SER A 254 11.47 20.60 2.27
CA SER A 254 10.62 21.78 2.09
C SER A 254 9.40 21.74 3.02
N THR A 255 8.53 22.70 2.90
CA THR A 255 7.27 22.73 3.65
C THR A 255 6.14 23.26 2.79
N MET A 256 4.94 22.73 2.97
CA MET A 256 3.73 23.28 2.38
C MET A 256 2.70 23.65 3.46
N ARG A 257 1.67 24.40 3.04
CA ARG A 257 0.42 24.54 3.81
C ARG A 257 -0.66 23.74 3.12
N THR A 258 -1.37 22.92 3.90
CA THR A 258 -2.55 22.18 3.47
C THR A 258 -3.71 23.15 3.22
N THR A 259 -4.83 22.65 2.66
CA THR A 259 -6.06 23.46 2.48
C THR A 259 -6.66 23.93 3.81
N THR A 260 -6.36 23.22 4.91
CA THR A 260 -6.76 23.61 6.27
C THR A 260 -5.78 24.59 6.94
N GLY A 261 -4.72 25.02 6.23
CA GLY A 261 -3.68 25.92 6.76
C GLY A 261 -2.58 25.23 7.58
N ARG A 262 -2.69 23.93 7.84
CA ARG A 262 -1.70 23.16 8.58
C ARG A 262 -0.35 23.13 7.84
N LYS A 263 0.75 23.41 8.55
CA LYS A 263 2.11 23.30 8.03
C LYS A 263 2.49 21.80 7.95
N LEU A 264 2.96 21.38 6.77
CA LEU A 264 3.34 19.99 6.47
C LEU A 264 4.80 19.95 5.99
N PRO A 265 5.73 19.29 6.71
CA PRO A 265 7.09 19.07 6.23
C PRO A 265 7.08 18.06 5.09
N ILE A 266 7.93 18.29 4.09
CA ILE A 266 8.13 17.41 2.92
C ILE A 266 9.59 17.00 2.91
N TRP A 267 9.85 15.69 2.95
CA TRP A 267 11.17 15.07 2.86
C TRP A 267 11.22 14.17 1.64
N SER A 268 12.03 14.55 0.64
CA SER A 268 12.21 13.77 -0.59
C SER A 268 13.64 13.24 -0.68
N PHE A 269 13.77 11.98 -1.06
CA PHE A 269 15.02 11.24 -1.17
C PHE A 269 15.16 10.81 -2.63
N ILE A 270 16.16 11.36 -3.32
CA ILE A 270 16.32 11.17 -4.76
C ILE A 270 17.69 10.53 -5.04
N GLU A 271 17.70 9.44 -5.77
CA GLU A 271 18.93 8.81 -6.23
C GLU A 271 19.75 9.80 -7.08
N PRO A 272 21.06 10.00 -6.79
CA PRO A 272 21.84 11.05 -7.45
C PRO A 272 21.86 10.97 -8.97
N LYS A 273 21.90 9.77 -9.55
CA LYS A 273 21.92 9.57 -11.01
C LYS A 273 20.64 10.02 -11.73
N LEU A 274 19.52 10.14 -11.00
CA LEU A 274 18.23 10.62 -11.54
C LEU A 274 18.11 12.14 -11.52
N GLY A 275 19.15 12.85 -11.10
CA GLY A 275 19.17 14.30 -11.02
C GLY A 275 18.39 14.86 -9.82
N THR A 276 17.65 15.95 -10.03
CA THR A 276 16.95 16.64 -8.94
C THR A 276 15.50 16.22 -8.80
N VAL A 277 14.90 15.63 -9.84
CA VAL A 277 13.46 15.31 -9.91
C VAL A 277 12.62 16.50 -9.42
N ALA A 278 12.93 17.70 -9.98
CA ALA A 278 12.45 18.97 -9.45
C ALA A 278 10.96 19.17 -9.75
N ASP A 279 10.51 18.79 -10.94
CA ASP A 279 9.14 18.99 -11.39
C ASP A 279 8.20 18.09 -10.57
N GLU A 280 8.53 16.81 -10.39
CA GLU A 280 7.75 15.84 -9.61
C GLU A 280 7.68 16.25 -8.14
N ARG A 281 8.81 16.73 -7.56
CA ARG A 281 8.82 17.27 -6.19
C ARG A 281 7.99 18.55 -6.04
N ALA A 282 7.94 19.38 -7.08
CA ALA A 282 7.12 20.61 -7.09
C ALA A 282 5.62 20.30 -7.22
N LEU A 283 5.26 19.16 -7.81
CA LEU A 283 3.86 18.71 -7.92
C LEU A 283 3.27 18.27 -6.59
N ILE A 284 4.06 17.77 -5.62
CA ILE A 284 3.57 17.24 -4.34
C ILE A 284 2.57 18.18 -3.64
N PRO A 285 2.86 19.49 -3.43
CA PRO A 285 1.90 20.39 -2.82
C PRO A 285 0.63 20.60 -3.65
N THR A 286 0.72 20.53 -4.97
CA THR A 286 -0.40 20.72 -5.89
C THR A 286 -1.32 19.52 -5.86
N ILE A 287 -0.78 18.31 -5.96
CA ILE A 287 -1.51 17.04 -5.86
C ILE A 287 -2.20 16.93 -4.50
N ILE A 288 -1.48 17.12 -3.39
CA ILE A 288 -2.06 17.02 -2.04
C ILE A 288 -3.25 18.00 -1.88
N ARG A 289 -3.12 19.28 -2.31
CA ARG A 289 -4.24 20.23 -2.22
C ARG A 289 -5.39 19.88 -3.15
N TYR A 290 -5.11 19.29 -4.31
CA TYR A 290 -6.10 18.84 -5.26
C TYR A 290 -6.96 17.71 -4.65
N GLU A 291 -6.32 16.74 -4.05
CA GLU A 291 -6.97 15.60 -3.40
C GLU A 291 -7.67 16.01 -2.10
N GLU A 292 -7.09 16.91 -1.28
CA GLU A 292 -7.75 17.45 -0.09
C GLU A 292 -9.13 18.06 -0.41
N ARG A 293 -9.25 18.76 -1.55
CA ARG A 293 -10.55 19.33 -1.98
C ARG A 293 -11.59 18.27 -2.33
N ARG A 294 -11.15 17.07 -2.73
CA ARG A 294 -12.01 15.96 -3.17
C ARG A 294 -12.28 14.96 -2.06
N PHE A 295 -11.24 14.60 -1.32
CA PHE A 295 -11.24 13.49 -0.36
C PHE A 295 -11.26 13.95 1.10
N GLY A 296 -11.02 15.23 1.34
CA GLY A 296 -10.93 15.82 2.68
C GLY A 296 -9.50 16.03 3.14
N PRO A 297 -9.27 16.57 4.35
CA PRO A 297 -7.95 16.95 4.83
C PRO A 297 -6.92 15.83 4.77
N TYR A 298 -5.70 16.15 4.32
CA TYR A 298 -4.57 15.21 4.27
C TYR A 298 -4.38 14.51 5.65
N PRO A 299 -4.35 13.18 5.69
CA PRO A 299 -4.47 12.45 6.95
C PRO A 299 -3.24 12.51 7.84
N PHE A 300 -2.04 12.72 7.30
CA PHE A 300 -0.78 12.53 8.01
C PHE A 300 -0.06 13.85 8.32
N ASN A 301 1.09 13.79 9.04
CA ASN A 301 1.84 14.93 9.55
C ASN A 301 3.10 15.27 8.76
N SER A 302 3.44 14.49 7.76
CA SER A 302 4.57 14.72 6.85
C SER A 302 4.25 14.17 5.47
N ALA A 303 5.03 14.58 4.48
CA ALA A 303 4.93 14.13 3.09
C ALA A 303 6.32 14.00 2.49
N GLY A 304 6.42 13.54 1.25
CA GLY A 304 7.64 13.44 0.46
C GLY A 304 7.57 12.31 -0.55
N ILE A 305 8.66 12.05 -1.22
CA ILE A 305 8.82 10.91 -2.15
C ILE A 305 10.19 10.26 -1.95
N VAL A 306 10.29 9.00 -2.31
CA VAL A 306 11.55 8.32 -2.58
C VAL A 306 11.57 7.97 -4.05
N VAL A 307 12.62 8.37 -4.76
CA VAL A 307 12.82 8.03 -6.17
C VAL A 307 14.15 7.29 -6.30
N LYS A 308 14.07 6.00 -6.60
CA LYS A 308 15.21 5.09 -6.63
C LYS A 308 14.97 4.02 -7.70
N GLU A 309 15.92 3.78 -8.58
CA GLU A 309 15.86 2.60 -9.44
C GLU A 309 16.10 1.34 -8.61
N THR A 310 15.05 0.61 -8.36
CA THR A 310 15.06 -0.66 -7.61
C THR A 310 15.04 -1.87 -8.54
N GLY A 311 14.53 -1.69 -9.76
CA GLY A 311 14.37 -2.73 -10.76
C GLY A 311 13.14 -3.62 -10.57
N VAL A 312 12.21 -3.24 -9.69
CA VAL A 312 10.96 -3.99 -9.44
C VAL A 312 9.89 -3.69 -10.48
N GLY A 313 9.94 -2.50 -11.12
CA GLY A 313 9.04 -2.09 -12.19
C GLY A 313 7.69 -1.50 -11.75
N TYR A 314 7.52 -1.18 -10.45
CA TYR A 314 6.31 -0.58 -9.90
C TYR A 314 6.62 0.53 -8.89
N ALA A 315 5.63 1.35 -8.56
CA ALA A 315 5.65 2.27 -7.44
C ALA A 315 4.86 1.69 -6.26
N LEU A 316 5.08 2.22 -5.04
CA LEU A 316 4.35 1.80 -3.84
C LEU A 316 4.01 2.99 -2.96
N GLU A 317 2.76 3.05 -2.53
CA GLU A 317 2.12 4.10 -1.74
C GLU A 317 2.61 4.24 -0.29
N THR A 318 3.80 3.78 0.05
CA THR A 318 4.27 3.73 1.44
C THR A 318 3.89 4.97 2.24
N GLN A 319 3.43 4.77 3.47
CA GLN A 319 2.72 5.83 4.22
C GLN A 319 3.59 7.08 4.43
N ASN A 320 3.07 8.27 4.10
CA ASN A 320 3.70 9.60 4.06
C ASN A 320 4.65 9.85 2.89
N ARG A 321 5.18 8.81 2.24
CA ARG A 321 6.28 8.97 1.30
C ARG A 321 6.29 7.82 0.29
N PRO A 322 5.46 7.92 -0.78
CA PRO A 322 5.49 6.93 -1.85
C PRO A 322 6.90 6.69 -2.38
N VAL A 323 7.17 5.45 -2.78
CA VAL A 323 8.42 5.02 -3.39
C VAL A 323 8.18 4.75 -4.87
N PHE A 324 9.03 5.32 -5.73
CA PHE A 324 8.95 5.18 -7.18
C PHE A 324 10.20 4.48 -7.71
N ASP A 325 9.99 3.48 -8.57
CA ASP A 325 11.07 2.83 -9.33
C ASP A 325 11.44 3.67 -10.55
N GLY A 326 12.32 4.66 -10.35
CA GLY A 326 12.66 5.69 -11.33
C GLY A 326 11.75 6.92 -11.22
N VAL A 327 11.91 7.87 -12.15
CA VAL A 327 11.16 9.13 -12.16
C VAL A 327 9.72 8.88 -12.58
N PRO A 328 8.72 9.15 -11.73
CA PRO A 328 7.32 8.90 -12.07
C PRO A 328 6.80 9.90 -13.09
N ASP A 329 5.80 9.51 -13.86
CA ASP A 329 4.93 10.46 -14.58
C ASP A 329 3.89 11.08 -13.62
N ASP A 330 3.18 12.09 -14.10
CA ASP A 330 2.21 12.84 -13.29
C ASP A 330 1.07 11.96 -12.78
N LEU A 331 0.58 11.02 -13.59
CA LEU A 331 -0.55 10.16 -13.23
C LEU A 331 -0.15 9.13 -12.17
N THR A 332 1.00 8.48 -12.33
CA THR A 332 1.57 7.60 -11.31
C THR A 332 1.79 8.37 -10.00
N ASN A 333 2.29 9.61 -10.08
CA ASN A 333 2.48 10.44 -8.89
C ASN A 333 1.14 10.74 -8.19
N VAL A 334 0.07 11.03 -8.94
CA VAL A 334 -1.29 11.26 -8.39
C VAL A 334 -1.85 9.97 -7.77
N HIS A 335 -1.69 8.84 -8.44
CA HIS A 335 -2.10 7.53 -7.94
C HIS A 335 -1.56 7.26 -6.54
N GLU A 336 -0.24 7.36 -6.38
CA GLU A 336 0.44 7.09 -5.11
C GLU A 336 0.06 8.08 -3.99
N TRP A 337 -0.28 9.32 -4.35
CA TRP A 337 -0.78 10.27 -3.36
C TRP A 337 -2.22 10.02 -2.96
N ALA A 338 -3.09 9.55 -3.86
CA ALA A 338 -4.48 9.21 -3.53
C ALA A 338 -4.57 8.08 -2.49
N HIS A 339 -3.65 7.14 -2.55
CA HIS A 339 -3.53 6.08 -1.56
C HIS A 339 -3.34 6.59 -0.13
N GLN A 340 -2.82 7.80 0.08
CA GLN A 340 -2.68 8.32 1.45
C GLN A 340 -4.04 8.43 2.16
N TRP A 341 -5.15 8.60 1.41
CA TRP A 341 -6.52 8.50 1.93
C TRP A 341 -7.06 7.08 1.83
N TYR A 342 -6.97 6.44 0.66
CA TYR A 342 -7.56 5.13 0.31
C TYR A 342 -6.46 4.09 0.14
N GLY A 343 -6.30 3.23 1.12
CA GLY A 343 -5.18 2.30 1.30
C GLY A 343 -4.46 2.54 2.62
N ASN A 344 -3.97 3.76 2.85
CA ASN A 344 -3.12 4.09 3.99
C ASN A 344 -3.89 4.56 5.22
N SER A 345 -4.65 5.66 5.11
CA SER A 345 -5.49 6.12 6.22
C SER A 345 -6.68 5.18 6.42
N VAL A 346 -7.37 4.82 5.37
CA VAL A 346 -8.43 3.82 5.33
C VAL A 346 -7.87 2.57 4.67
N SER A 347 -7.56 1.54 5.45
CA SER A 347 -6.94 0.31 4.95
C SER A 347 -7.95 -0.84 4.89
N LEU A 348 -7.58 -1.88 4.15
CA LEU A 348 -8.41 -3.07 3.98
C LEU A 348 -8.50 -3.92 5.25
N THR A 349 -9.58 -4.68 5.39
CA THR A 349 -9.68 -5.77 6.37
C THR A 349 -9.21 -7.10 5.76
N ASN A 350 -9.33 -7.26 4.46
CA ASN A 350 -8.98 -8.47 3.72
C ASN A 350 -8.49 -8.06 2.33
N TRP A 351 -7.47 -8.71 1.81
CA TRP A 351 -6.88 -8.40 0.52
C TRP A 351 -7.86 -8.53 -0.65
N VAL A 352 -8.87 -9.40 -0.55
CA VAL A 352 -9.92 -9.50 -1.58
C VAL A 352 -10.65 -8.18 -1.86
N ASP A 353 -10.60 -7.22 -0.93
CA ASP A 353 -11.19 -5.89 -1.08
C ASP A 353 -10.23 -4.87 -1.76
N ILE A 354 -9.13 -5.30 -2.41
CA ILE A 354 -8.05 -4.43 -2.95
C ILE A 354 -8.55 -3.31 -3.86
N TRP A 355 -9.66 -3.49 -4.58
CA TRP A 355 -10.26 -2.46 -5.41
C TRP A 355 -10.61 -1.16 -4.63
N LEU A 356 -10.79 -1.25 -3.30
CA LEU A 356 -11.00 -0.09 -2.42
C LEU A 356 -9.73 0.76 -2.24
N ASN A 357 -8.57 0.24 -2.57
CA ASN A 357 -7.32 0.98 -2.69
C ASN A 357 -7.11 1.39 -4.15
N GLU A 358 -6.91 0.42 -5.03
CA GLU A 358 -6.45 0.59 -6.41
C GLU A 358 -7.48 1.27 -7.31
N GLY A 359 -8.74 0.90 -7.20
CA GLY A 359 -9.81 1.53 -7.98
C GLY A 359 -10.00 3.01 -7.62
N PHE A 360 -9.78 3.39 -6.35
CA PHE A 360 -9.85 4.79 -5.91
C PHE A 360 -8.64 5.59 -6.39
N ALA A 361 -7.44 5.02 -6.35
CA ALA A 361 -6.22 5.66 -6.82
C ALA A 361 -6.24 5.83 -8.34
N THR A 362 -6.62 4.81 -9.09
CA THR A 362 -6.81 4.90 -10.55
C THR A 362 -7.91 5.93 -10.91
N TYR A 363 -8.98 6.01 -10.14
CA TYR A 363 -10.01 7.03 -10.37
C TYR A 363 -9.51 8.45 -10.06
N ALA A 364 -8.58 8.61 -9.13
CA ALA A 364 -7.94 9.90 -8.87
C ALA A 364 -7.09 10.37 -10.06
N GLU A 365 -6.42 9.46 -10.78
CA GLU A 365 -5.75 9.76 -12.04
C GLU A 365 -6.74 10.34 -13.07
N TRP A 366 -7.90 9.69 -13.25
CA TRP A 366 -8.93 10.17 -14.18
C TRP A 366 -9.46 11.55 -13.80
N LEU A 367 -9.66 11.79 -12.50
CA LEU A 367 -10.08 13.10 -11.99
C LEU A 367 -9.01 14.17 -12.24
N TRP A 368 -7.74 13.81 -12.05
CA TRP A 368 -6.61 14.72 -12.30
C TRP A 368 -6.49 15.07 -13.78
N ASP A 369 -6.44 14.06 -14.64
CA ASP A 369 -6.30 14.24 -16.10
C ASP A 369 -7.44 15.12 -16.64
N ALA A 370 -8.69 14.83 -16.27
CA ALA A 370 -9.85 15.64 -16.64
C ALA A 370 -9.76 17.11 -16.20
N SER A 371 -9.09 17.40 -15.09
CA SER A 371 -8.92 18.77 -14.59
C SER A 371 -7.69 19.49 -15.16
N HIS A 372 -6.85 18.78 -15.93
CA HIS A 372 -5.63 19.29 -16.56
C HIS A 372 -5.66 19.23 -18.10
N GLY A 373 -6.86 19.18 -18.69
CA GLY A 373 -7.06 19.28 -20.14
C GLY A 373 -7.17 17.92 -20.86
N GLY A 374 -7.17 16.81 -20.12
CA GLY A 374 -7.49 15.49 -20.64
C GLY A 374 -8.99 15.26 -20.81
N PRO A 375 -9.40 14.04 -21.23
CA PRO A 375 -10.80 13.68 -21.36
C PRO A 375 -11.51 13.73 -20.01
N SER A 376 -12.82 14.02 -20.01
CA SER A 376 -13.62 13.91 -18.80
C SER A 376 -13.60 12.46 -18.28
N THR A 377 -13.86 12.28 -16.98
CA THR A 377 -13.93 10.93 -16.40
C THR A 377 -15.00 10.04 -17.05
N ALA A 378 -16.06 10.67 -17.60
CA ALA A 378 -17.11 9.97 -18.34
C ALA A 378 -16.62 9.51 -19.73
N GLU A 379 -15.85 10.35 -20.44
CA GLU A 379 -15.24 9.97 -21.71
C GLU A 379 -14.18 8.88 -21.53
N THR A 380 -13.35 8.97 -20.48
CA THR A 380 -12.38 7.92 -20.14
C THR A 380 -13.09 6.61 -19.85
N PHE A 381 -14.12 6.64 -19.01
CA PHE A 381 -14.94 5.47 -18.69
C PHE A 381 -15.54 4.84 -19.95
N GLN A 382 -16.17 5.63 -20.82
CA GLN A 382 -16.82 5.12 -22.03
C GLN A 382 -15.78 4.48 -22.96
N LYS A 383 -14.64 5.13 -23.13
CA LYS A 383 -13.54 4.61 -23.94
C LYS A 383 -13.03 3.25 -23.40
N GLU A 384 -12.77 3.18 -22.10
CA GLU A 384 -12.30 1.93 -21.47
C GLU A 384 -13.38 0.83 -21.53
N TYR A 385 -14.64 1.19 -21.30
CA TYR A 385 -15.74 0.22 -21.40
C TYR A 385 -15.88 -0.35 -22.82
N ASP A 386 -15.81 0.50 -23.87
CA ASP A 386 -15.97 0.08 -25.25
C ASP A 386 -14.76 -0.70 -25.78
N SER A 387 -13.55 -0.41 -25.30
CA SER A 387 -12.32 -1.07 -25.70
C SER A 387 -12.18 -2.51 -25.14
N HIS A 388 -12.97 -2.88 -24.14
CA HIS A 388 -12.93 -4.20 -23.50
C HIS A 388 -14.20 -5.00 -23.82
N PRO A 389 -14.22 -5.89 -24.85
CA PRO A 389 -15.38 -6.71 -25.19
C PRO A 389 -15.76 -7.64 -24.04
N ALA A 390 -16.97 -8.21 -24.07
CA ALA A 390 -17.48 -9.06 -22.98
C ALA A 390 -16.62 -10.32 -22.69
N THR A 391 -15.74 -10.69 -23.60
CA THR A 391 -14.78 -11.80 -23.46
C THR A 391 -13.42 -11.36 -22.92
N ASP A 392 -13.23 -10.08 -22.64
CA ASP A 392 -11.96 -9.55 -22.17
C ASP A 392 -11.65 -10.04 -20.74
N PRO A 393 -10.38 -10.40 -20.44
CA PRO A 393 -9.95 -10.78 -19.08
C PRO A 393 -10.24 -9.77 -18.00
N LEU A 394 -10.38 -8.49 -18.32
CA LEU A 394 -10.77 -7.44 -17.35
C LEU A 394 -12.04 -7.79 -16.56
N TRP A 395 -12.92 -8.60 -17.12
CA TRP A 395 -14.19 -8.94 -16.50
C TRP A 395 -14.15 -10.16 -15.58
N THR A 396 -13.02 -10.89 -15.53
CA THR A 396 -12.84 -12.11 -14.74
C THR A 396 -11.41 -12.22 -14.19
N PRO A 397 -11.27 -12.38 -12.84
CA PRO A 397 -12.28 -12.44 -11.79
C PRO A 397 -13.01 -11.11 -11.55
N ALA A 398 -13.99 -11.09 -10.67
CA ALA A 398 -14.66 -9.87 -10.27
C ALA A 398 -13.83 -9.11 -9.18
N PRO A 399 -13.85 -7.76 -9.13
CA PRO A 399 -12.92 -6.97 -8.29
C PRO A 399 -13.01 -7.18 -6.78
N ALA A 400 -14.09 -7.75 -6.26
CA ALA A 400 -14.27 -8.06 -4.84
C ALA A 400 -14.51 -9.57 -4.60
N ASP A 401 -14.06 -10.43 -5.52
CA ASP A 401 -14.27 -11.89 -5.47
C ASP A 401 -13.06 -12.63 -6.06
N PHE A 402 -11.86 -12.22 -5.65
CA PHE A 402 -10.62 -12.92 -5.96
C PHE A 402 -10.50 -14.19 -5.13
N ASP A 403 -10.08 -15.28 -5.73
CA ASP A 403 -9.77 -16.57 -5.08
C ASP A 403 -8.32 -17.03 -5.29
N ASP A 404 -7.59 -16.42 -6.23
CA ASP A 404 -6.17 -16.62 -6.45
C ASP A 404 -5.38 -15.36 -6.03
N PRO A 405 -4.41 -15.46 -5.11
CA PRO A 405 -3.57 -14.32 -4.75
C PRO A 405 -2.72 -13.77 -5.92
N ALA A 406 -2.48 -14.56 -6.98
CA ALA A 406 -1.79 -14.08 -8.17
C ALA A 406 -2.60 -13.05 -8.98
N ASP A 407 -3.91 -12.99 -8.80
CA ASP A 407 -4.80 -12.02 -9.45
C ASP A 407 -4.91 -10.67 -8.69
N LEU A 408 -4.30 -10.56 -7.49
CA LEU A 408 -4.50 -9.44 -6.57
C LEU A 408 -4.26 -8.07 -7.23
N PHE A 409 -3.17 -7.95 -7.99
CA PHE A 409 -2.80 -6.72 -8.70
C PHE A 409 -3.20 -6.72 -10.17
N GLY A 410 -4.22 -7.50 -10.52
CA GLY A 410 -4.80 -7.51 -11.86
C GLY A 410 -5.62 -6.24 -12.16
N SER A 411 -5.80 -5.95 -13.45
CA SER A 411 -6.58 -4.79 -13.93
C SER A 411 -8.01 -4.72 -13.38
N GLN A 412 -8.51 -5.80 -12.83
CA GLN A 412 -9.82 -5.88 -12.20
C GLN A 412 -9.91 -4.98 -10.96
N GLY A 413 -8.89 -5.00 -10.10
CA GLY A 413 -8.81 -4.11 -8.93
C GLY A 413 -8.67 -2.63 -9.32
N TYR A 414 -7.81 -2.35 -10.29
CA TYR A 414 -7.47 -1.00 -10.78
C TYR A 414 -8.55 -0.44 -11.71
N LEU A 415 -8.55 -0.89 -12.95
CA LEU A 415 -9.36 -0.31 -14.02
C LEU A 415 -10.85 -0.56 -13.81
N ARG A 416 -11.26 -1.82 -13.57
CA ARG A 416 -12.68 -2.12 -13.31
C ARG A 416 -13.13 -1.52 -11.98
N GLY A 417 -12.24 -1.42 -10.98
CA GLY A 417 -12.47 -0.67 -9.75
C GLY A 417 -12.77 0.81 -10.02
N ALA A 418 -11.96 1.49 -10.82
CA ALA A 418 -12.18 2.88 -11.23
C ALA A 418 -13.46 3.04 -12.06
N MET A 419 -13.73 2.12 -12.98
CA MET A 419 -14.98 2.08 -13.74
C MET A 419 -16.20 1.96 -12.83
N THR A 420 -16.12 1.13 -11.77
CA THR A 420 -17.18 1.01 -10.75
C THR A 420 -17.46 2.34 -10.07
N LEU A 421 -16.42 3.12 -9.74
CA LEU A 421 -16.58 4.44 -9.13
C LEU A 421 -17.20 5.45 -10.10
N GLN A 422 -16.82 5.44 -11.38
CA GLN A 422 -17.44 6.32 -12.37
C GLN A 422 -18.91 5.94 -12.63
N ALA A 423 -19.23 4.66 -12.75
CA ALA A 423 -20.60 4.19 -12.88
C ALA A 423 -21.44 4.56 -11.65
N LEU A 424 -20.89 4.42 -10.44
CA LEU A 424 -21.55 4.88 -9.21
C LEU A 424 -21.82 6.38 -9.26
N ARG A 425 -20.84 7.18 -9.72
CA ARG A 425 -21.02 8.64 -9.87
C ARG A 425 -22.15 9.00 -10.86
N GLN A 426 -22.30 8.24 -11.94
CA GLN A 426 -23.40 8.41 -12.88
C GLN A 426 -24.74 8.02 -12.25
N GLN A 427 -24.76 6.95 -11.47
CA GLN A 427 -25.96 6.43 -10.79
C GLN A 427 -26.49 7.36 -9.71
N VAL A 428 -25.60 7.87 -8.83
CA VAL A 428 -26.00 8.68 -7.65
C VAL A 428 -25.86 10.18 -7.86
N GLY A 429 -25.24 10.61 -8.95
CA GLY A 429 -24.91 12.01 -9.22
C GLY A 429 -23.63 12.48 -8.54
N SER A 430 -22.98 13.49 -9.15
CA SER A 430 -21.67 13.99 -8.68
C SER A 430 -21.71 14.55 -7.26
N HIS A 431 -22.81 15.15 -6.81
CA HIS A 431 -22.94 15.71 -5.47
C HIS A 431 -22.79 14.63 -4.40
N ASP A 432 -23.63 13.60 -4.46
CA ASP A 432 -23.66 12.52 -3.49
C ASP A 432 -22.42 11.66 -3.57
N PHE A 433 -21.91 11.43 -4.80
CA PHE A 433 -20.64 10.71 -5.00
C PHE A 433 -19.48 11.33 -4.20
N PHE A 434 -19.24 12.63 -4.30
CA PHE A 434 -18.16 13.26 -3.54
C PHE A 434 -18.47 13.38 -2.03
N ILE A 435 -19.73 13.35 -1.61
CA ILE A 435 -20.09 13.19 -0.20
C ILE A 435 -19.69 11.79 0.28
N ILE A 436 -19.97 10.74 -0.51
CA ILE A 436 -19.58 9.36 -0.22
C ILE A 436 -18.08 9.28 -0.01
N LEU A 437 -17.26 9.76 -0.98
CA LEU A 437 -15.80 9.69 -0.90
C LEU A 437 -15.25 10.38 0.36
N ARG A 438 -15.67 11.63 0.61
CA ARG A 438 -15.22 12.39 1.79
C ARG A 438 -15.69 11.76 3.10
N THR A 439 -16.90 11.23 3.12
CA THR A 439 -17.47 10.59 4.30
C THR A 439 -16.74 9.29 4.61
N TRP A 440 -16.42 8.50 3.58
CA TRP A 440 -15.64 7.27 3.69
C TRP A 440 -14.27 7.56 4.32
N ALA A 441 -13.50 8.47 3.74
CA ALA A 441 -12.19 8.86 4.23
C ALA A 441 -12.24 9.39 5.68
N LYS A 442 -13.28 10.17 6.03
CA LYS A 442 -13.44 10.75 7.36
C LYS A 442 -13.86 9.73 8.42
N GLN A 443 -14.87 8.90 8.13
CA GLN A 443 -15.45 7.96 9.11
C GLN A 443 -14.52 6.79 9.43
N HIS A 444 -13.73 6.37 8.45
CA HIS A 444 -12.85 5.22 8.58
C HIS A 444 -11.37 5.59 8.74
N LYS A 445 -11.10 6.88 8.99
CA LYS A 445 -9.74 7.39 9.17
C LYS A 445 -8.94 6.56 10.18
N TYR A 446 -7.78 6.08 9.77
CA TYR A 446 -6.86 5.22 10.52
C TYR A 446 -7.42 3.83 10.88
N GLY A 447 -8.53 3.46 10.30
CA GLY A 447 -9.19 2.17 10.51
C GLY A 447 -9.10 1.22 9.33
N ASN A 448 -9.90 0.16 9.40
CA ASN A 448 -10.00 -0.87 8.38
C ASN A 448 -11.44 -1.01 7.90
N VAL A 449 -11.58 -1.36 6.63
CA VAL A 449 -12.86 -1.39 5.92
C VAL A 449 -13.04 -2.65 5.08
N THR A 450 -14.28 -2.84 4.61
CA THR A 450 -14.67 -3.89 3.67
C THR A 450 -15.63 -3.33 2.61
N THR A 451 -15.72 -3.97 1.46
CA THR A 451 -16.66 -3.62 0.38
C THR A 451 -18.13 -3.49 0.85
N PRO A 452 -18.68 -4.40 1.68
CA PRO A 452 -20.03 -4.21 2.18
C PRO A 452 -20.25 -2.93 3.03
N GLN A 453 -19.19 -2.41 3.67
CA GLN A 453 -19.30 -1.14 4.40
C GLN A 453 -19.39 0.06 3.44
N PHE A 454 -18.67 0.01 2.32
CA PHE A 454 -18.74 1.03 1.28
C PHE A 454 -20.11 1.05 0.60
N ILE A 455 -20.66 -0.11 0.25
CA ILE A 455 -22.02 -0.25 -0.31
C ILE A 455 -23.03 0.42 0.61
N ARG A 456 -23.08 0.01 1.89
CA ARG A 456 -24.00 0.62 2.86
C ARG A 456 -23.82 2.13 3.04
N LEU A 457 -22.62 2.66 2.92
CA LEU A 457 -22.40 4.10 2.96
C LEU A 457 -23.01 4.77 1.73
N SER A 458 -22.78 4.21 0.55
CA SER A 458 -23.26 4.73 -0.72
C SER A 458 -24.80 4.79 -0.74
N GLU A 459 -25.46 3.73 -0.29
CA GLU A 459 -26.94 3.68 -0.14
C GLU A 459 -27.46 4.71 0.84
N ARG A 460 -26.84 4.84 2.02
CA ARG A 460 -27.29 5.84 3.03
C ARG A 460 -27.15 7.27 2.54
N VAL A 461 -26.13 7.58 1.75
CA VAL A 461 -25.90 8.94 1.25
C VAL A 461 -26.83 9.27 0.09
N SER A 462 -26.99 8.35 -0.85
CA SER A 462 -27.80 8.55 -2.05
C SER A 462 -29.29 8.33 -1.82
N GLY A 463 -29.67 7.58 -0.77
CA GLY A 463 -31.05 7.14 -0.56
C GLY A 463 -31.52 6.09 -1.57
N GLN A 464 -30.62 5.51 -2.37
CA GLN A 464 -30.93 4.51 -3.40
C GLN A 464 -30.57 3.10 -2.90
N ASP A 465 -31.30 2.10 -3.36
CA ASP A 465 -30.88 0.69 -3.29
C ASP A 465 -29.83 0.44 -4.39
N LEU A 466 -28.60 0.10 -3.98
CA LEU A 466 -27.48 -0.11 -4.87
C LEU A 466 -27.00 -1.58 -4.89
N ASP A 467 -27.72 -2.50 -4.26
CA ASP A 467 -27.33 -3.92 -4.18
C ASP A 467 -27.15 -4.54 -5.57
N ALA A 468 -28.11 -4.35 -6.49
CA ALA A 468 -28.01 -4.87 -7.85
C ALA A 468 -26.87 -4.24 -8.64
N PHE A 469 -26.63 -2.94 -8.47
CA PHE A 469 -25.54 -2.21 -9.08
C PHE A 469 -24.18 -2.78 -8.65
N PHE A 470 -23.90 -2.79 -7.34
CA PHE A 470 -22.62 -3.28 -6.85
C PHE A 470 -22.41 -4.77 -7.11
N LYS A 471 -23.48 -5.57 -7.08
CA LYS A 471 -23.41 -6.98 -7.45
C LYS A 471 -22.91 -7.15 -8.89
N ALA A 472 -23.41 -6.36 -9.83
CA ALA A 472 -22.99 -6.42 -11.24
C ALA A 472 -21.53 -5.99 -11.43
N TRP A 473 -21.12 -4.92 -10.75
CA TRP A 473 -19.80 -4.34 -10.95
C TRP A 473 -18.68 -5.05 -10.16
N LEU A 474 -18.96 -5.58 -8.97
CA LEU A 474 -17.94 -6.06 -8.03
C LEU A 474 -17.94 -7.58 -7.79
N TYR A 475 -19.04 -8.30 -8.09
CA TYR A 475 -19.18 -9.71 -7.73
C TYR A 475 -19.55 -10.63 -8.88
N ILE A 476 -19.96 -10.10 -10.03
CA ILE A 476 -20.27 -10.93 -11.20
C ILE A 476 -19.10 -10.87 -12.17
N PRO A 477 -18.44 -12.01 -12.49
CA PRO A 477 -17.29 -12.07 -13.40
C PRO A 477 -17.74 -11.95 -14.86
N LYS A 478 -18.38 -10.84 -15.21
CA LYS A 478 -18.89 -10.50 -16.55
C LYS A 478 -18.88 -9.00 -16.74
N LYS A 479 -18.83 -8.56 -18.00
CA LYS A 479 -19.03 -7.17 -18.37
C LYS A 479 -20.39 -6.68 -17.89
N PRO A 480 -20.48 -5.68 -16.98
CA PRO A 480 -21.76 -5.13 -16.53
C PRO A 480 -22.48 -4.42 -17.67
N ALA A 481 -23.81 -4.50 -17.72
CA ALA A 481 -24.57 -3.65 -18.64
C ALA A 481 -24.56 -2.19 -18.13
N LEU A 482 -24.46 -1.24 -19.06
CA LEU A 482 -24.70 0.17 -18.76
C LEU A 482 -26.21 0.39 -18.63
N SER A 483 -26.64 1.03 -17.56
CA SER A 483 -28.05 1.41 -17.30
C SER A 483 -28.39 2.73 -17.96
#